data_c82bcb688eea224c90acfbefa38db65d
#
_entry.id   c82bcb688eea224c90acfbefa38db65d
#
_cell.length_a   1.000
_cell.length_b   1.000
_cell.length_c   1.000
_cell.angle_alpha   90.00
_cell.angle_beta   90.00
_cell.angle_gamma   90.00
#
_symmetry.space_group_name_H-M   'P 1'
#
loop_
_entity.id
_entity.type
_entity.pdbx_description
1 polymer ?
#
loop_
_entity_poly.entity_id
_entity_poly.type
_entity_poly.pdbx_seq_one_letter_code
_entity_poly.pdbx_strand_id
1 'polypeptide(L)'
;MKNKKILVLFIFILTFIVEHIHAQTIWENKNVEAHAYLSRMAQKGFIQLNDIIQPIERTKIASALNQLNEQKESLSAVELKELQFYLQEYNQDLAVDSLKKNEIGFFVKDAYQRPRMFFIHTKDFTMNLDPNVSTNFIGGTGLNITQVSNGLNLWGKVGKKWGYQLQYRDVTELGSVRNFYTVNKLEFRRQDAKTGIILVGLNDDRAINHSDIRATINYSFKNGSISFGKDQIVWGYGENGRIVLSDRAPSFPLIRMDYNPIKWLRFNYFHGWLNSEIVDSTKTYPTYNGGVSGDIRIINRQKFIASHTLQFNLKKGLDLAIGESIIYSDQIDPGFLLPINLFKVYDNNKSNYLINAGSNGQYFLQISSRNQLKNTHLYGSLFVDEIRLASVFNKAKSRNQLGYTLGASVTDYFTPYLTLGAEYTRVNPFVYNNLIPAQTYTQFNYPLGDWMGSNFHRKMIRSE
;
A
#
# COMPACT_ATOMS: atom_id res chain seq x y z
N MET A 1 36.26 -22.96 -27.99
CA MET A 1 35.52 -23.86 -27.09
C MET A 1 34.83 -23.18 -25.87
N LYS A 2 35.24 -21.99 -25.42
CA LYS A 2 34.60 -21.27 -24.29
C LYS A 2 33.19 -20.78 -24.58
N ASN A 3 32.88 -20.36 -25.78
CA ASN A 3 31.57 -19.78 -26.14
C ASN A 3 30.42 -20.80 -26.24
N LYS A 4 30.72 -22.10 -26.48
CA LYS A 4 29.69 -23.15 -26.50
C LYS A 4 29.16 -23.49 -25.10
N LYS A 5 29.99 -23.35 -24.04
CA LYS A 5 29.57 -23.63 -22.67
C LYS A 5 28.65 -22.54 -22.11
N ILE A 6 28.84 -21.29 -22.51
CA ILE A 6 27.99 -20.16 -22.12
C ILE A 6 26.62 -20.27 -22.82
N LEU A 7 26.59 -20.65 -24.08
CA LEU A 7 25.33 -20.88 -24.81
C LEU A 7 24.54 -22.06 -24.25
N VAL A 8 25.19 -23.14 -23.84
CA VAL A 8 24.55 -24.30 -23.19
C VAL A 8 24.01 -23.92 -21.79
N LEU A 9 24.71 -23.08 -21.03
CA LEU A 9 24.24 -22.59 -19.74
C LEU A 9 23.02 -21.66 -19.92
N PHE A 10 23.02 -20.83 -20.96
CA PHE A 10 21.87 -19.95 -21.28
C PHE A 10 20.65 -20.74 -21.80
N ILE A 11 20.87 -21.80 -22.56
CA ILE A 11 19.82 -22.72 -23.03
C ILE A 11 19.31 -23.58 -21.84
N PHE A 12 20.17 -23.99 -20.92
CA PHE A 12 19.78 -24.75 -19.73
C PHE A 12 18.92 -23.92 -18.74
N ILE A 13 19.14 -22.61 -18.69
CA ILE A 13 18.29 -21.67 -17.91
C ILE A 13 16.92 -21.48 -18.58
N LEU A 14 16.84 -21.62 -19.92
CA LEU A 14 15.59 -21.45 -20.68
C LEU A 14 14.70 -22.72 -20.71
N THR A 15 15.22 -23.90 -20.41
CA THR A 15 14.47 -25.16 -20.51
C THR A 15 13.76 -25.60 -19.22
N PHE A 16 13.92 -24.87 -18.10
CA PHE A 16 13.14 -25.10 -16.88
C PHE A 16 11.86 -24.27 -16.80
N ILE A 17 11.20 -24.01 -17.91
CA ILE A 17 9.83 -23.48 -17.91
C ILE A 17 8.87 -24.70 -17.85
N VAL A 18 8.82 -25.36 -16.72
CA VAL A 18 7.62 -26.12 -16.36
C VAL A 18 6.53 -25.09 -16.12
N GLU A 19 5.54 -25.03 -16.97
CA GLU A 19 4.36 -24.19 -16.80
C GLU A 19 3.60 -24.64 -15.54
N HIS A 20 3.99 -24.13 -14.40
CA HIS A 20 3.11 -24.16 -13.24
C HIS A 20 2.06 -23.08 -13.45
N ILE A 21 0.80 -23.47 -13.31
CA ILE A 21 -0.36 -22.58 -13.36
C ILE A 21 -0.13 -21.51 -12.28
N HIS A 22 0.14 -20.29 -12.71
CA HIS A 22 0.28 -19.14 -11.82
C HIS A 22 -1.02 -18.36 -11.86
N ALA A 23 -1.61 -18.13 -10.70
CA ALA A 23 -2.75 -17.25 -10.58
C ALA A 23 -2.31 -15.81 -10.91
N GLN A 24 -3.11 -15.12 -11.72
CA GLN A 24 -2.83 -13.73 -12.10
C GLN A 24 -3.00 -12.80 -10.90
N THR A 25 -2.05 -11.89 -10.74
CA THR A 25 -2.06 -10.92 -9.64
C THR A 25 -3.09 -9.82 -9.91
N ILE A 26 -4.00 -9.64 -8.99
CA ILE A 26 -4.89 -8.49 -8.85
C ILE A 26 -4.82 -8.06 -7.38
N TRP A 27 -4.58 -6.78 -7.12
CA TRP A 27 -4.47 -6.26 -5.77
C TRP A 27 -5.85 -5.98 -5.17
N GLU A 28 -6.06 -6.33 -3.90
CA GLU A 28 -7.31 -6.01 -3.20
C GLU A 28 -7.21 -4.65 -2.51
N ASN A 29 -7.73 -3.64 -3.18
CA ASN A 29 -7.69 -2.24 -2.71
C ASN A 29 -9.00 -1.75 -2.10
N LYS A 30 -10.07 -2.54 -2.19
CA LYS A 30 -11.43 -2.09 -1.89
C LYS A 30 -12.07 -2.74 -0.66
N ASN A 31 -11.71 -3.98 -0.35
CA ASN A 31 -12.39 -4.75 0.69
C ASN A 31 -11.52 -4.86 1.96
N VAL A 32 -11.58 -3.79 2.76
CA VAL A 32 -10.85 -3.70 4.03
C VAL A 32 -11.39 -4.71 5.04
N GLU A 33 -12.69 -4.98 5.02
CA GLU A 33 -13.38 -5.90 5.93
C GLU A 33 -12.94 -7.35 5.73
N ALA A 34 -12.71 -7.77 4.48
CA ALA A 34 -12.15 -9.10 4.19
C ALA A 34 -10.75 -9.26 4.80
N HIS A 35 -9.93 -8.20 4.75
CA HIS A 35 -8.63 -8.21 5.40
C HIS A 35 -8.75 -8.26 6.92
N ALA A 36 -9.66 -7.50 7.52
CA ALA A 36 -9.92 -7.52 8.97
C ALA A 36 -10.37 -8.92 9.43
N TYR A 37 -11.30 -9.54 8.70
CA TYR A 37 -11.72 -10.92 8.95
C TYR A 37 -10.54 -11.92 8.92
N LEU A 38 -9.71 -11.88 7.86
CA LEU A 38 -8.56 -12.76 7.74
C LEU A 38 -7.49 -12.49 8.81
N SER A 39 -7.27 -11.23 9.18
CA SER A 39 -6.35 -10.86 10.27
C SER A 39 -6.79 -11.45 11.59
N ARG A 40 -8.10 -11.39 11.90
CA ARG A 40 -8.70 -12.02 13.08
C ARG A 40 -8.54 -13.56 13.04
N MET A 41 -8.79 -14.20 11.89
CA MET A 41 -8.61 -15.66 11.74
C MET A 41 -7.13 -16.07 11.89
N ALA A 42 -6.21 -15.27 11.39
CA ALA A 42 -4.79 -15.48 11.58
C ALA A 42 -4.37 -15.31 13.05
N GLN A 43 -4.95 -14.33 13.75
CA GLN A 43 -4.72 -14.11 15.18
C GLN A 43 -5.24 -15.29 16.03
N LYS A 44 -6.31 -15.95 15.60
CA LYS A 44 -6.80 -17.20 16.20
C LYS A 44 -6.00 -18.46 15.81
N GLY A 45 -5.06 -18.32 14.87
CA GLY A 45 -4.17 -19.40 14.43
C GLY A 45 -4.74 -20.35 13.37
N PHE A 46 -5.93 -20.06 12.82
CA PHE A 46 -6.53 -20.88 11.77
C PHE A 46 -5.71 -20.82 10.49
N ILE A 47 -5.25 -19.64 10.09
CA ILE A 47 -4.48 -19.40 8.87
C ILE A 47 -3.16 -18.67 9.16
N GLN A 48 -2.28 -18.66 8.17
CA GLN A 48 -1.12 -17.77 8.14
C GLN A 48 -1.41 -16.62 7.18
N LEU A 49 -1.38 -15.39 7.68
CA LEU A 49 -1.59 -14.19 6.89
C LEU A 49 -0.30 -13.38 6.84
N ASN A 50 0.12 -13.03 5.64
CA ASN A 50 1.23 -12.15 5.40
C ASN A 50 0.71 -10.81 4.88
N ASP A 51 0.64 -9.83 5.76
CA ASP A 51 0.03 -8.53 5.54
C ASP A 51 0.89 -7.35 5.97
N ILE A 52 2.19 -7.58 6.16
CA ILE A 52 3.16 -6.48 6.43
C ILE A 52 3.09 -5.44 5.31
N ILE A 53 2.90 -5.90 4.07
CA ILE A 53 2.75 -5.04 2.90
C ILE A 53 1.35 -5.22 2.32
N GLN A 54 0.66 -4.13 2.10
CA GLN A 54 -0.67 -4.07 1.51
C GLN A 54 -0.63 -3.13 0.29
N PRO A 55 -1.51 -3.31 -0.70
CA PRO A 55 -2.59 -4.30 -0.77
C PRO A 55 -2.09 -5.72 -0.95
N ILE A 56 -2.94 -6.70 -0.54
CA ILE A 56 -2.70 -8.13 -0.70
C ILE A 56 -3.32 -8.59 -2.03
N GLU A 57 -2.72 -9.60 -2.65
CA GLU A 57 -3.27 -10.20 -3.87
C GLU A 57 -4.59 -10.92 -3.58
N ARG A 58 -5.61 -10.73 -4.45
CA ARG A 58 -6.92 -11.40 -4.35
C ARG A 58 -6.79 -12.92 -4.29
N THR A 59 -5.86 -13.49 -5.04
CA THR A 59 -5.57 -14.94 -5.03
C THR A 59 -5.06 -15.44 -3.68
N LYS A 60 -4.29 -14.64 -2.94
CA LYS A 60 -3.84 -14.97 -1.58
C LYS A 60 -4.99 -14.91 -0.58
N ILE A 61 -5.88 -13.92 -0.73
CA ILE A 61 -7.11 -13.84 0.07
C ILE A 61 -8.00 -15.05 -0.20
N ALA A 62 -8.24 -15.38 -1.47
CA ALA A 62 -9.01 -16.54 -1.87
C ALA A 62 -8.45 -17.84 -1.31
N SER A 63 -7.12 -18.03 -1.38
CA SER A 63 -6.44 -19.19 -0.81
C SER A 63 -6.60 -19.28 0.71
N ALA A 64 -6.49 -18.16 1.43
CA ALA A 64 -6.70 -18.10 2.86
C ALA A 64 -8.15 -18.44 3.26
N LEU A 65 -9.14 -17.94 2.52
CA LEU A 65 -10.55 -18.28 2.71
C LEU A 65 -10.82 -19.76 2.45
N ASN A 66 -10.18 -20.34 1.43
CA ASN A 66 -10.32 -21.77 1.16
C ASN A 66 -9.72 -22.62 2.28
N GLN A 67 -8.56 -22.25 2.83
CA GLN A 67 -7.99 -22.91 4.02
C GLN A 67 -8.94 -22.87 5.23
N LEU A 68 -9.65 -21.76 5.42
CA LEU A 68 -10.68 -21.66 6.46
C LEU A 68 -11.87 -22.57 6.16
N ASN A 69 -12.29 -22.67 4.90
CA ASN A 69 -13.39 -23.54 4.50
C ASN A 69 -13.08 -25.03 4.72
N GLU A 70 -11.82 -25.43 4.59
CA GLU A 70 -11.36 -26.78 4.94
C GLU A 70 -11.47 -27.08 6.44
N GLN A 71 -11.50 -26.05 7.29
CA GLN A 71 -11.58 -26.14 8.75
C GLN A 71 -12.91 -25.57 9.30
N LYS A 72 -13.96 -25.49 8.46
CA LYS A 72 -15.23 -24.85 8.79
C LYS A 72 -15.92 -25.35 10.06
N GLU A 73 -15.73 -26.60 10.41
CA GLU A 73 -16.25 -27.24 11.63
C GLU A 73 -15.71 -26.58 12.92
N SER A 74 -14.56 -25.91 12.84
CA SER A 74 -13.91 -25.25 13.97
C SER A 74 -14.32 -23.79 14.10
N LEU A 75 -15.09 -23.25 13.15
CA LEU A 75 -15.54 -21.86 13.14
C LEU A 75 -16.87 -21.70 13.89
N SER A 76 -17.06 -20.58 14.54
CA SER A 76 -18.36 -20.20 15.09
C SER A 76 -19.39 -19.93 13.98
N ALA A 77 -20.67 -19.96 14.34
CA ALA A 77 -21.75 -19.73 13.35
C ALA A 77 -21.65 -18.38 12.64
N VAL A 78 -21.14 -17.34 13.32
CA VAL A 78 -20.95 -16.00 12.73
C VAL A 78 -19.75 -16.01 11.79
N GLU A 79 -18.62 -16.55 12.22
CA GLU A 79 -17.40 -16.69 11.39
C GLU A 79 -17.65 -17.51 10.12
N LEU A 80 -18.50 -18.53 10.22
CA LEU A 80 -18.89 -19.33 9.05
C LEU A 80 -19.76 -18.51 8.08
N LYS A 81 -20.67 -17.67 8.56
CA LYS A 81 -21.46 -16.77 7.69
C LYS A 81 -20.58 -15.74 6.99
N GLU A 82 -19.63 -15.15 7.70
CA GLU A 82 -18.67 -14.21 7.11
C GLU A 82 -17.79 -14.94 6.06
N LEU A 83 -17.30 -16.15 6.36
CA LEU A 83 -16.56 -16.96 5.41
C LEU A 83 -17.35 -17.20 4.12
N GLN A 84 -18.61 -17.60 4.25
CA GLN A 84 -19.49 -17.84 3.10
C GLN A 84 -19.71 -16.58 2.26
N PHE A 85 -19.87 -15.42 2.92
CA PHE A 85 -20.00 -14.13 2.25
C PHE A 85 -18.73 -13.78 1.44
N TYR A 86 -17.56 -13.92 2.03
CA TYR A 86 -16.30 -13.62 1.32
C TYR A 86 -15.96 -14.65 0.24
N LEU A 87 -16.29 -15.92 0.42
CA LEU A 87 -16.11 -16.94 -0.62
C LEU A 87 -16.89 -16.61 -1.89
N GLN A 88 -18.08 -16.01 -1.81
CA GLN A 88 -18.81 -15.56 -2.99
C GLN A 88 -18.03 -14.53 -3.80
N GLU A 89 -17.27 -13.65 -3.16
CA GLU A 89 -16.46 -12.61 -3.83
C GLU A 89 -15.16 -13.17 -4.41
N TYR A 90 -14.49 -14.08 -3.70
CA TYR A 90 -13.10 -14.47 -4.01
C TYR A 90 -12.94 -15.83 -4.67
N ASN A 91 -13.96 -16.71 -4.71
CA ASN A 91 -13.83 -18.04 -5.32
C ASN A 91 -13.42 -17.99 -6.81
N GLN A 92 -13.83 -16.97 -7.55
CA GLN A 92 -13.39 -16.74 -8.93
C GLN A 92 -11.88 -16.59 -9.08
N ASP A 93 -11.18 -16.19 -8.01
CA ASP A 93 -9.74 -15.96 -8.02
C ASP A 93 -8.93 -17.25 -7.83
N LEU A 94 -9.53 -18.32 -7.28
CA LEU A 94 -8.96 -19.68 -7.19
C LEU A 94 -9.14 -20.48 -8.47
N ALA A 95 -10.21 -20.23 -9.19
CA ALA A 95 -10.68 -21.05 -10.31
C ALA A 95 -9.98 -20.66 -11.62
N VAL A 96 -8.70 -21.01 -11.76
CA VAL A 96 -7.94 -20.72 -12.99
C VAL A 96 -8.44 -21.54 -14.19
N ASP A 97 -8.98 -22.75 -13.97
CA ASP A 97 -9.42 -23.69 -15.03
C ASP A 97 -10.88 -24.15 -14.95
N SER A 98 -11.67 -23.63 -14.01
CA SER A 98 -13.00 -24.17 -13.73
C SER A 98 -14.15 -23.45 -14.41
N LEU A 99 -13.91 -22.42 -15.21
CA LEU A 99 -14.95 -21.81 -16.04
C LEU A 99 -15.33 -22.78 -17.15
N LYS A 100 -16.26 -23.69 -16.83
CA LYS A 100 -16.81 -24.68 -17.78
C LYS A 100 -17.65 -24.03 -18.88
N LYS A 101 -18.02 -22.76 -18.73
CA LYS A 101 -18.91 -22.04 -19.65
C LYS A 101 -18.53 -20.55 -19.67
N ASN A 102 -18.55 -19.97 -20.87
CA ASN A 102 -18.44 -18.52 -21.00
C ASN A 102 -19.69 -17.86 -20.44
N GLU A 103 -19.51 -16.82 -19.63
CA GLU A 103 -20.59 -16.07 -18.99
C GLU A 103 -20.43 -14.58 -19.28
N ILE A 104 -21.52 -13.94 -19.58
CA ILE A 104 -21.66 -12.48 -19.69
C ILE A 104 -22.92 -12.10 -18.94
N GLY A 105 -22.84 -11.10 -18.07
CA GLY A 105 -23.98 -10.65 -17.29
C GLY A 105 -24.01 -9.15 -17.07
N PHE A 106 -25.23 -8.60 -16.95
CA PHE A 106 -25.49 -7.21 -16.65
C PHE A 106 -26.60 -7.11 -15.59
N PHE A 107 -26.28 -6.57 -14.41
CA PHE A 107 -27.14 -6.52 -13.23
C PHE A 107 -27.72 -7.89 -12.80
N VAL A 108 -26.88 -8.93 -12.88
CA VAL A 108 -27.23 -10.29 -12.48
C VAL A 108 -26.17 -10.89 -11.57
N LYS A 109 -26.46 -12.03 -10.96
CA LYS A 109 -25.49 -12.80 -10.20
C LYS A 109 -24.56 -13.57 -11.13
N ASP A 110 -23.27 -13.58 -10.81
CA ASP A 110 -22.28 -14.46 -11.45
C ASP A 110 -22.43 -15.93 -11.00
N ALA A 111 -21.60 -16.83 -11.55
CA ALA A 111 -21.59 -18.25 -11.20
C ALA A 111 -21.36 -18.51 -9.70
N TYR A 112 -20.76 -17.57 -8.99
CA TYR A 112 -20.49 -17.64 -7.54
C TYR A 112 -21.57 -16.98 -6.68
N GLN A 113 -22.73 -16.65 -7.30
CA GLN A 113 -23.88 -16.01 -6.66
C GLN A 113 -23.62 -14.58 -6.19
N ARG A 114 -22.53 -13.95 -6.65
CA ARG A 114 -22.24 -12.55 -6.36
C ARG A 114 -22.98 -11.62 -7.32
N PRO A 115 -23.80 -10.67 -6.84
CA PRO A 115 -24.37 -9.63 -7.70
C PRO A 115 -23.27 -8.78 -8.33
N ARG A 116 -23.33 -8.59 -9.66
CA ARG A 116 -22.40 -7.76 -10.43
C ARG A 116 -23.17 -6.76 -11.26
N MET A 117 -22.59 -5.57 -11.43
CA MET A 117 -23.13 -4.62 -12.39
C MET A 117 -22.90 -5.10 -13.83
N PHE A 118 -21.68 -5.49 -14.15
CA PHE A 118 -21.35 -6.09 -15.43
C PHE A 118 -20.16 -7.03 -15.28
N PHE A 119 -20.18 -8.14 -15.98
CA PHE A 119 -19.04 -9.06 -16.03
C PHE A 119 -18.95 -9.81 -17.35
N ILE A 120 -17.73 -10.19 -17.69
CA ILE A 120 -17.40 -11.13 -18.75
C ILE A 120 -16.45 -12.16 -18.15
N HIS A 121 -16.79 -13.42 -18.18
CA HIS A 121 -15.96 -14.51 -17.73
C HIS A 121 -15.82 -15.52 -18.87
N THR A 122 -14.63 -15.57 -19.46
CA THR A 122 -14.23 -16.57 -20.45
C THR A 122 -12.94 -17.25 -20.00
N LYS A 123 -12.51 -18.30 -20.68
CA LYS A 123 -11.29 -19.02 -20.36
C LYS A 123 -10.05 -18.13 -20.36
N ASP A 124 -9.93 -17.21 -21.32
CA ASP A 124 -8.74 -16.40 -21.53
C ASP A 124 -8.91 -14.92 -21.14
N PHE A 125 -10.12 -14.51 -20.78
CA PHE A 125 -10.42 -13.14 -20.42
C PHE A 125 -11.51 -13.09 -19.35
N THR A 126 -11.22 -12.39 -18.26
CA THR A 126 -12.24 -12.05 -17.26
C THR A 126 -12.27 -10.55 -17.02
N MET A 127 -13.45 -10.01 -16.84
CA MET A 127 -13.68 -8.62 -16.47
C MET A 127 -14.85 -8.56 -15.50
N ASN A 128 -14.68 -7.81 -14.42
CA ASN A 128 -15.73 -7.44 -13.49
C ASN A 128 -15.79 -5.92 -13.41
N LEU A 129 -16.97 -5.36 -13.45
CA LEU A 129 -17.24 -3.95 -13.30
C LEU A 129 -18.37 -3.77 -12.29
N ASP A 130 -18.04 -3.19 -11.14
CA ASP A 130 -18.99 -2.91 -10.07
C ASP A 130 -19.01 -1.43 -9.72
N PRO A 131 -20.16 -0.87 -9.27
CA PRO A 131 -20.24 0.49 -8.79
C PRO A 131 -19.47 0.62 -7.46
N ASN A 132 -18.92 1.80 -7.23
CA ASN A 132 -18.30 2.20 -5.97
C ASN A 132 -19.03 3.43 -5.43
N VAL A 133 -20.08 3.21 -4.66
CA VAL A 133 -20.95 4.27 -4.16
C VAL A 133 -20.97 4.21 -2.65
N SER A 134 -20.77 5.36 -2.00
CA SER A 134 -20.91 5.47 -0.55
C SER A 134 -21.44 6.84 -0.10
N THR A 135 -22.06 6.86 1.06
CA THR A 135 -22.43 8.09 1.76
C THR A 135 -21.91 8.00 3.19
N ASN A 136 -21.16 9.00 3.61
CA ASN A 136 -20.62 9.11 4.95
C ASN A 136 -21.12 10.41 5.61
N PHE A 137 -21.41 10.35 6.88
CA PHE A 137 -21.76 11.51 7.69
C PHE A 137 -20.67 11.74 8.72
N ILE A 138 -20.13 12.94 8.75
CA ILE A 138 -19.08 13.35 9.68
C ILE A 138 -19.66 14.45 10.56
N GLY A 139 -19.83 14.17 11.84
CA GLY A 139 -20.40 15.07 12.83
C GLY A 139 -19.42 15.39 13.96
N GLY A 140 -19.53 16.61 14.52
CA GLY A 140 -18.73 17.05 15.66
C GLY A 140 -19.20 18.44 16.10
N THR A 141 -18.56 19.01 17.11
CA THR A 141 -18.89 20.37 17.59
C THR A 141 -18.64 21.39 16.45
N GLY A 142 -19.73 21.96 15.94
CA GLY A 142 -19.69 22.90 14.81
C GLY A 142 -19.36 22.28 13.47
N LEU A 143 -19.37 20.94 13.36
CA LEU A 143 -19.05 20.19 12.18
C LEU A 143 -20.23 19.34 11.73
N ASN A 144 -20.66 19.51 10.48
CA ASN A 144 -21.68 18.70 9.84
C ASN A 144 -21.31 18.58 8.35
N ILE A 145 -20.74 17.43 7.96
CA ILE A 145 -20.31 17.17 6.59
C ILE A 145 -20.99 15.89 6.12
N THR A 146 -21.64 15.97 4.97
CA THR A 146 -22.10 14.80 4.21
C THR A 146 -21.13 14.58 3.05
N GLN A 147 -20.50 13.42 3.02
CA GLN A 147 -19.62 13.00 1.95
C GLN A 147 -20.35 11.97 1.09
N VAL A 148 -20.56 12.29 -0.18
CA VAL A 148 -21.16 11.39 -1.17
C VAL A 148 -20.07 11.01 -2.16
N SER A 149 -19.90 9.72 -2.42
CA SER A 149 -18.97 9.26 -3.43
C SER A 149 -19.63 8.38 -4.48
N ASN A 150 -19.24 8.61 -5.74
CA ASN A 150 -19.62 7.83 -6.89
C ASN A 150 -18.37 7.34 -7.61
N GLY A 151 -18.41 6.13 -8.12
CA GLY A 151 -17.25 5.59 -8.83
C GLY A 151 -17.48 4.20 -9.36
N LEU A 152 -16.40 3.62 -9.86
CA LEU A 152 -16.39 2.30 -10.48
C LEU A 152 -15.15 1.53 -10.05
N ASN A 153 -15.34 0.23 -9.86
CA ASN A 153 -14.26 -0.73 -9.71
C ASN A 153 -14.28 -1.67 -10.91
N LEU A 154 -13.17 -1.71 -11.64
CA LEU A 154 -12.96 -2.63 -12.75
C LEU A 154 -11.74 -3.50 -12.42
N TRP A 155 -11.85 -4.81 -12.60
CA TRP A 155 -10.72 -5.72 -12.48
C TRP A 155 -10.94 -6.98 -13.29
N GLY A 156 -9.84 -7.63 -13.65
CA GLY A 156 -9.92 -8.83 -14.43
C GLY A 156 -8.55 -9.39 -14.80
N LYS A 157 -8.59 -10.39 -15.67
CA LYS A 157 -7.45 -11.20 -16.09
C LYS A 157 -7.42 -11.34 -17.61
N VAL A 158 -6.22 -11.40 -18.17
CA VAL A 158 -5.99 -11.66 -19.61
C VAL A 158 -4.98 -12.79 -19.75
N GLY A 159 -5.37 -13.84 -20.45
CA GLY A 159 -4.58 -15.06 -20.60
C GLY A 159 -4.26 -15.68 -19.24
N LYS A 160 -3.03 -16.20 -19.06
CA LYS A 160 -2.60 -16.89 -17.85
C LYS A 160 -1.72 -16.05 -16.93
N LYS A 161 -1.27 -14.87 -17.36
CA LYS A 161 -0.20 -14.13 -16.67
C LYS A 161 -0.53 -12.67 -16.35
N TRP A 162 -1.53 -12.10 -17.01
CA TRP A 162 -1.85 -10.69 -16.87
C TRP A 162 -3.08 -10.47 -16.01
N GLY A 163 -2.95 -9.59 -15.02
CA GLY A 163 -4.06 -9.04 -14.26
C GLY A 163 -4.14 -7.53 -14.46
N TYR A 164 -5.31 -6.97 -14.32
CA TYR A 164 -5.51 -5.53 -14.39
C TYR A 164 -6.60 -5.08 -13.42
N GLN A 165 -6.48 -3.84 -12.98
CA GLN A 165 -7.49 -3.21 -12.13
C GLN A 165 -7.51 -1.71 -12.33
N LEU A 166 -8.70 -1.14 -12.15
CA LEU A 166 -8.95 0.30 -12.09
C LEU A 166 -9.97 0.55 -11.00
N GLN A 167 -9.67 1.48 -10.11
CA GLN A 167 -10.60 2.04 -9.14
C GLN A 167 -10.69 3.54 -9.39
N TYR A 168 -11.88 4.00 -9.68
CA TYR A 168 -12.19 5.41 -9.78
C TYR A 168 -13.22 5.78 -8.72
N ARG A 169 -13.04 6.90 -8.07
CA ARG A 169 -13.97 7.45 -7.09
C ARG A 169 -13.97 8.96 -7.18
N ASP A 170 -15.14 9.52 -7.41
CA ASP A 170 -15.41 10.94 -7.30
C ASP A 170 -16.17 11.22 -6.00
N VAL A 171 -15.72 12.19 -5.23
CA VAL A 171 -16.24 12.48 -3.89
C VAL A 171 -16.66 13.92 -3.79
N THR A 172 -17.90 14.15 -3.38
CA THR A 172 -18.42 15.46 -3.06
C THR A 172 -18.68 15.56 -1.57
N GLU A 173 -18.10 16.56 -0.93
CA GLU A 173 -18.30 16.88 0.47
C GLU A 173 -19.15 18.14 0.60
N LEU A 174 -20.25 18.05 1.34
CA LEU A 174 -21.26 19.09 1.52
C LEU A 174 -21.37 19.50 2.98
N GLY A 175 -21.74 20.74 3.26
CA GLY A 175 -22.01 21.24 4.60
C GLY A 175 -20.94 22.19 5.14
N SER A 176 -20.52 22.02 6.40
CA SER A 176 -19.51 22.90 7.04
C SER A 176 -18.06 22.64 6.62
N VAL A 177 -17.86 22.20 5.37
CA VAL A 177 -16.57 21.77 4.80
C VAL A 177 -15.55 22.88 4.85
N ARG A 178 -15.92 24.09 4.44
CA ARG A 178 -15.00 25.24 4.40
C ARG A 178 -14.50 25.59 5.80
N ASN A 179 -15.40 25.65 6.77
CA ASN A 179 -15.04 25.94 8.16
C ASN A 179 -14.11 24.87 8.73
N PHE A 180 -14.42 23.60 8.48
CA PHE A 180 -13.58 22.49 8.88
C PHE A 180 -12.18 22.56 8.31
N TYR A 181 -12.05 22.75 7.00
CA TYR A 181 -10.74 22.81 6.34
C TYR A 181 -9.99 24.12 6.62
N THR A 182 -10.69 25.21 6.89
CA THR A 182 -10.05 26.48 7.32
C THR A 182 -9.45 26.32 8.71
N VAL A 183 -10.14 25.65 9.63
CA VAL A 183 -9.64 25.39 10.99
C VAL A 183 -8.59 24.27 10.97
N ASN A 184 -8.78 23.23 10.15
CA ASN A 184 -7.92 22.05 10.06
C ASN A 184 -7.13 22.04 8.74
N LYS A 185 -6.23 22.98 8.57
CA LYS A 185 -5.42 23.15 7.34
C LYS A 185 -4.75 21.86 6.83
N LEU A 186 -4.39 20.94 7.75
CA LEU A 186 -3.83 19.63 7.39
C LEU A 186 -4.84 18.74 6.67
N GLU A 187 -6.09 18.71 7.15
CA GLU A 187 -7.13 17.89 6.52
C GLU A 187 -7.52 18.44 5.13
N PHE A 188 -7.60 19.76 4.99
CA PHE A 188 -7.82 20.39 3.70
C PHE A 188 -6.71 20.04 2.70
N ARG A 189 -5.43 20.22 3.09
CA ARG A 189 -4.30 19.86 2.24
C ARG A 189 -4.27 18.37 1.91
N ARG A 190 -4.61 17.50 2.87
CA ARG A 190 -4.69 16.06 2.65
C ARG A 190 -5.74 15.73 1.59
N GLN A 191 -6.87 16.38 1.63
CA GLN A 191 -7.94 16.18 0.68
C GLN A 191 -7.53 16.66 -0.70
N ASP A 192 -7.02 17.86 -0.80
CA ASP A 192 -6.44 18.47 -1.98
C ASP A 192 -5.36 17.59 -2.61
N ALA A 193 -4.43 17.11 -1.80
CA ALA A 193 -3.35 16.24 -2.25
C ALA A 193 -3.84 14.85 -2.71
N LYS A 194 -4.82 14.25 -2.03
CA LYS A 194 -5.36 12.93 -2.41
C LYS A 194 -5.97 12.90 -3.79
N THR A 195 -6.45 14.01 -4.25
CA THR A 195 -7.29 14.07 -5.44
C THR A 195 -6.62 14.74 -6.62
N GLY A 196 -5.64 15.57 -6.35
CA GLY A 196 -4.92 16.30 -7.39
C GLY A 196 -5.74 17.39 -8.09
N ILE A 197 -7.03 17.49 -7.86
CA ILE A 197 -7.87 18.55 -8.43
C ILE A 197 -9.01 18.87 -7.46
N ILE A 198 -8.95 20.05 -6.83
CA ILE A 198 -10.15 20.66 -6.27
C ILE A 198 -10.86 21.37 -7.41
N LEU A 199 -12.00 20.86 -7.79
CA LEU A 199 -12.91 21.61 -8.65
C LEU A 199 -13.60 22.68 -7.80
N VAL A 200 -12.90 23.76 -7.53
CA VAL A 200 -13.49 25.00 -7.02
C VAL A 200 -14.28 25.63 -8.17
N GLY A 201 -15.41 25.05 -8.50
CA GLY A 201 -16.15 25.47 -9.67
C GLY A 201 -17.63 25.72 -9.43
N LEU A 202 -18.12 25.39 -8.26
CA LEU A 202 -19.48 25.75 -7.90
C LEU A 202 -19.40 26.91 -6.89
N ASN A 203 -20.09 27.99 -7.16
CA ASN A 203 -20.21 29.19 -6.31
C ASN A 203 -20.83 28.91 -4.92
N ASP A 204 -20.68 27.70 -4.43
CA ASP A 204 -21.16 27.29 -3.10
C ASP A 204 -19.96 26.99 -2.20
N ASP A 205 -19.71 27.90 -1.28
CA ASP A 205 -18.70 27.79 -0.22
C ASP A 205 -18.88 26.54 0.68
N ARG A 206 -19.95 25.77 0.46
CA ARG A 206 -20.33 24.59 1.24
C ARG A 206 -20.07 23.25 0.55
N ALA A 207 -19.46 23.26 -0.62
CA ALA A 207 -19.16 22.04 -1.37
C ALA A 207 -17.69 21.98 -1.78
N ILE A 208 -17.07 20.81 -1.59
CA ILE A 208 -15.75 20.47 -2.13
C ILE A 208 -15.88 19.18 -2.93
N ASN A 209 -15.37 19.17 -4.16
CA ASN A 209 -15.35 17.99 -4.99
C ASN A 209 -13.90 17.57 -5.26
N HIS A 210 -13.64 16.24 -5.21
CA HIS A 210 -12.35 15.66 -5.48
C HIS A 210 -12.47 14.24 -6.02
N SER A 211 -11.47 13.79 -6.78
CA SER A 211 -11.46 12.45 -7.35
C SER A 211 -10.16 11.69 -7.03
N ASP A 212 -10.25 10.38 -6.87
CA ASP A 212 -9.13 9.47 -6.74
C ASP A 212 -9.20 8.40 -7.84
N ILE A 213 -8.08 8.16 -8.48
CA ILE A 213 -7.94 7.10 -9.47
C ILE A 213 -6.72 6.26 -9.14
N ARG A 214 -6.92 4.93 -9.11
CA ARG A 214 -5.87 3.92 -8.99
C ARG A 214 -6.03 2.93 -10.12
N ALA A 215 -4.95 2.63 -10.80
CA ALA A 215 -4.98 1.68 -11.91
C ALA A 215 -3.64 0.97 -12.01
N THR A 216 -3.67 -0.36 -12.10
CA THR A 216 -2.45 -1.16 -12.28
C THR A 216 -2.65 -2.25 -13.32
N ILE A 217 -1.55 -2.54 -14.04
CA ILE A 217 -1.39 -3.70 -14.88
C ILE A 217 -0.32 -4.58 -14.22
N ASN A 218 -0.62 -5.87 -14.07
CA ASN A 218 0.17 -6.80 -13.30
C ASN A 218 0.58 -7.97 -14.18
N TYR A 219 1.85 -8.33 -14.16
CA TYR A 219 2.38 -9.50 -14.83
C TYR A 219 2.83 -10.52 -13.78
N SER A 220 2.29 -11.73 -13.84
CA SER A 220 2.63 -12.82 -12.91
C SER A 220 3.62 -13.78 -13.55
N PHE A 221 4.65 -14.13 -12.80
CA PHE A 221 5.65 -15.11 -13.16
C PHE A 221 5.83 -16.14 -12.03
N LYS A 222 6.73 -17.10 -12.21
CA LYS A 222 6.95 -18.13 -11.19
C LYS A 222 7.34 -17.50 -9.85
N ASN A 223 6.48 -17.71 -8.84
CA ASN A 223 6.67 -17.23 -7.47
C ASN A 223 6.70 -15.70 -7.31
N GLY A 224 6.16 -14.95 -8.25
CA GLY A 224 6.15 -13.49 -8.11
C GLY A 224 5.32 -12.74 -9.13
N SER A 225 5.33 -11.43 -8.98
CA SER A 225 4.63 -10.50 -9.88
C SER A 225 5.37 -9.18 -10.02
N ILE A 226 5.14 -8.53 -11.15
CA ILE A 226 5.54 -7.15 -11.38
C ILE A 226 4.28 -6.37 -11.74
N SER A 227 4.10 -5.22 -11.08
CA SER A 227 2.98 -4.31 -11.29
C SER A 227 3.48 -2.97 -11.74
N PHE A 228 2.77 -2.36 -12.67
CA PHE A 228 2.99 -1.00 -13.12
C PHE A 228 1.68 -0.23 -13.08
N GLY A 229 1.70 0.99 -12.56
CA GLY A 229 0.51 1.84 -12.52
C GLY A 229 0.56 2.87 -11.42
N LYS A 230 -0.60 3.36 -11.02
CA LYS A 230 -0.78 4.27 -9.89
C LYS A 230 -1.54 3.56 -8.79
N ASP A 231 -0.96 3.46 -7.61
CA ASP A 231 -1.56 2.80 -6.46
C ASP A 231 -1.05 3.39 -5.14
N GLN A 232 -1.58 2.88 -4.04
CA GLN A 232 -1.15 3.19 -2.68
C GLN A 232 -0.60 1.91 -2.05
N ILE A 233 0.64 1.96 -1.61
CA ILE A 233 1.27 0.89 -0.83
C ILE A 233 1.23 1.28 0.64
N VAL A 234 0.89 0.32 1.48
CA VAL A 234 0.94 0.44 2.93
C VAL A 234 1.93 -0.57 3.47
N TRP A 235 2.83 -0.15 4.36
CA TRP A 235 3.94 -0.99 4.79
C TRP A 235 4.16 -0.88 6.29
N GLY A 236 4.11 -2.02 6.97
CA GLY A 236 4.25 -2.13 8.41
C GLY A 236 2.94 -2.29 9.16
N TYR A 237 3.08 -2.45 10.46
CA TYR A 237 1.95 -2.54 11.38
C TYR A 237 1.75 -1.21 12.11
N GLY A 238 0.51 -0.93 12.42
CA GLY A 238 0.03 0.21 13.15
C GLY A 238 -1.47 0.41 12.89
N GLU A 239 -2.26 0.51 13.94
CA GLU A 239 -3.73 0.61 13.84
C GLU A 239 -4.17 2.05 13.54
N ASN A 240 -3.52 3.04 14.14
CA ASN A 240 -3.86 4.44 13.95
C ASN A 240 -2.78 5.23 13.20
N GLY A 241 -1.95 4.56 12.44
CA GLY A 241 -0.87 5.13 11.63
C GLY A 241 0.31 4.17 11.54
N ARG A 242 1.00 4.20 10.41
CA ARG A 242 2.18 3.36 10.16
C ARG A 242 3.40 4.24 9.96
N ILE A 243 4.48 3.91 10.65
CA ILE A 243 5.69 4.72 10.63
C ILE A 243 6.56 4.51 9.41
N VAL A 244 6.40 3.38 8.69
CA VAL A 244 7.19 3.10 7.48
C VAL A 244 6.49 3.70 6.25
N LEU A 245 5.34 3.17 5.85
CA LEU A 245 4.57 3.72 4.74
C LEU A 245 3.08 3.57 5.05
N SER A 246 2.39 4.69 5.12
CA SER A 246 0.98 4.75 5.50
C SER A 246 0.08 5.06 4.30
N ASP A 247 -1.22 4.98 4.54
CA ASP A 247 -2.26 5.33 3.58
C ASP A 247 -2.65 6.82 3.61
N ARG A 248 -1.90 7.65 4.34
CA ARG A 248 -2.25 9.06 4.53
C ARG A 248 -1.80 9.96 3.39
N ALA A 249 -0.65 9.65 2.79
CA ALA A 249 -0.21 10.32 1.58
C ALA A 249 -1.01 9.85 0.36
N PRO A 250 -1.19 10.68 -0.67
CA PRO A 250 -1.86 10.30 -1.90
C PRO A 250 -1.18 9.14 -2.61
N SER A 251 -1.97 8.39 -3.39
CA SER A 251 -1.45 7.38 -4.33
C SER A 251 -0.49 8.02 -5.35
N PHE A 252 0.49 7.26 -5.80
CA PHE A 252 1.51 7.72 -6.73
C PHE A 252 1.80 6.65 -7.80
N PRO A 253 2.29 7.06 -8.99
CA PRO A 253 2.77 6.12 -9.99
C PRO A 253 3.93 5.30 -9.45
N LEU A 254 3.93 4.00 -9.74
CA LEU A 254 4.95 3.08 -9.23
C LEU A 254 5.16 1.86 -10.13
N ILE A 255 6.34 1.27 -9.97
CA ILE A 255 6.63 -0.11 -10.34
C ILE A 255 6.79 -0.89 -9.03
N ARG A 256 6.11 -2.01 -8.90
CA ARG A 256 6.18 -2.89 -7.72
C ARG A 256 6.58 -4.30 -8.18
N MET A 257 7.44 -4.95 -7.42
CA MET A 257 7.84 -6.34 -7.60
C MET A 257 7.67 -7.09 -6.28
N ASP A 258 6.96 -8.20 -6.33
CA ASP A 258 6.81 -9.15 -5.23
C ASP A 258 7.36 -10.50 -5.68
N TYR A 259 8.29 -11.07 -4.89
CA TYR A 259 8.94 -12.33 -5.23
C TYR A 259 9.11 -13.23 -4.00
N ASN A 260 8.66 -14.46 -4.11
CA ASN A 260 8.71 -15.47 -3.06
C ASN A 260 9.59 -16.64 -3.51
N PRO A 261 10.93 -16.54 -3.44
CA PRO A 261 11.84 -17.57 -3.96
C PRO A 261 11.61 -18.92 -3.28
N ILE A 262 11.32 -18.91 -1.98
CA ILE A 262 11.05 -20.07 -1.16
C ILE A 262 9.96 -19.75 -0.13
N LYS A 263 9.36 -20.78 0.49
CA LYS A 263 8.18 -20.62 1.36
C LYS A 263 8.39 -19.69 2.56
N TRP A 264 9.60 -19.62 3.09
CA TRP A 264 9.91 -18.83 4.28
C TRP A 264 10.57 -17.48 3.99
N LEU A 265 10.88 -17.16 2.71
CA LEU A 265 11.53 -15.92 2.31
C LEU A 265 10.69 -15.21 1.25
N ARG A 266 10.44 -13.91 1.46
CA ARG A 266 9.81 -13.01 0.50
C ARG A 266 10.68 -11.80 0.29
N PHE A 267 10.71 -11.34 -0.93
CA PHE A 267 11.36 -10.12 -1.35
C PHE A 267 10.32 -9.21 -1.98
N ASN A 268 10.27 -7.96 -1.52
CA ASN A 268 9.39 -6.94 -2.06
C ASN A 268 10.23 -5.73 -2.44
N TYR A 269 9.90 -5.12 -3.54
CA TYR A 269 10.51 -3.89 -4.03
C TYR A 269 9.46 -3.01 -4.67
N PHE A 270 9.59 -1.70 -4.51
CA PHE A 270 8.92 -0.75 -5.37
C PHE A 270 9.78 0.47 -5.66
N HIS A 271 9.54 1.07 -6.82
CA HIS A 271 10.02 2.38 -7.20
C HIS A 271 8.83 3.28 -7.52
N GLY A 272 8.76 4.46 -6.91
CA GLY A 272 7.64 5.38 -7.05
C GLY A 272 8.05 6.78 -7.48
N TRP A 273 7.16 7.45 -8.21
CA TRP A 273 7.28 8.84 -8.63
C TRP A 273 6.43 9.71 -7.71
N LEU A 274 7.09 10.63 -7.03
CA LEU A 274 6.47 11.49 -6.02
C LEU A 274 6.41 12.96 -6.51
N ASN A 275 5.57 13.75 -5.87
CA ASN A 275 5.59 15.20 -6.00
C ASN A 275 6.35 15.84 -4.83
N SER A 276 7.29 16.71 -5.13
CA SER A 276 8.13 17.39 -4.12
C SER A 276 7.49 18.63 -3.54
N GLU A 277 6.53 19.26 -4.27
CA GLU A 277 6.02 20.62 -4.00
C GLU A 277 7.12 21.71 -3.94
N ILE A 278 8.33 21.40 -4.41
CA ILE A 278 9.45 22.33 -4.47
C ILE A 278 9.60 22.83 -5.91
N VAL A 279 9.40 24.11 -6.11
CA VAL A 279 9.47 24.73 -7.44
C VAL A 279 10.90 24.64 -8.00
N ASP A 280 11.01 24.16 -9.23
CA ASP A 280 12.23 24.25 -10.04
C ASP A 280 12.19 25.57 -10.82
N SER A 281 12.84 26.61 -10.27
CA SER A 281 12.86 27.92 -10.87
C SER A 281 13.56 27.94 -12.25
N THR A 282 14.42 26.97 -12.52
CA THR A 282 15.13 26.86 -13.80
C THR A 282 14.27 26.30 -14.93
N LYS A 283 13.18 25.61 -14.58
CA LYS A 283 12.22 24.99 -15.53
C LYS A 283 10.85 25.65 -15.53
N THR A 284 10.61 26.56 -14.59
CA THR A 284 9.37 27.35 -14.50
C THR A 284 9.43 28.48 -15.51
N TYR A 285 8.38 28.68 -16.32
CA TYR A 285 8.35 29.66 -17.41
C TYR A 285 6.97 30.30 -17.58
N PRO A 286 6.90 31.51 -18.09
CA PRO A 286 5.64 32.15 -18.43
C PRO A 286 4.98 31.48 -19.64
N THR A 287 3.65 31.33 -19.60
CA THR A 287 2.88 30.81 -20.74
C THR A 287 2.30 32.01 -21.51
N TYR A 288 2.55 32.04 -22.82
CA TYR A 288 1.97 33.02 -23.72
C TYR A 288 0.88 32.33 -24.55
N ASN A 289 -0.38 32.58 -24.19
CA ASN A 289 -1.50 32.16 -25.02
C ASN A 289 -2.24 33.39 -25.51
N GLY A 290 -2.22 33.62 -26.82
CA GLY A 290 -2.72 34.75 -27.56
C GLY A 290 -3.90 35.49 -26.94
N GLY A 291 -3.63 36.52 -26.14
CA GLY A 291 -4.58 37.51 -25.67
C GLY A 291 -5.08 37.41 -24.24
N VAL A 292 -4.70 36.38 -23.47
CA VAL A 292 -4.97 36.33 -22.03
C VAL A 292 -3.67 36.54 -21.27
N SER A 293 -3.72 37.36 -20.20
CA SER A 293 -2.55 37.64 -19.34
C SER A 293 -1.82 36.33 -18.99
N GLY A 294 -0.54 36.28 -19.34
CA GLY A 294 0.26 35.06 -19.23
C GLY A 294 0.34 34.53 -17.81
N ASP A 295 -0.13 33.32 -17.62
CA ASP A 295 0.12 32.55 -16.42
C ASP A 295 1.55 32.00 -16.40
N ILE A 296 2.04 31.68 -15.21
CA ILE A 296 3.33 31.02 -15.02
C ILE A 296 3.12 29.52 -14.97
N ARG A 297 3.78 28.77 -15.86
CA ARG A 297 3.87 27.32 -15.77
C ARG A 297 4.86 26.95 -14.67
N ILE A 298 4.36 26.59 -13.51
CA ILE A 298 5.16 26.13 -12.38
C ILE A 298 5.56 24.67 -12.61
N ILE A 299 6.85 24.38 -12.53
CA ILE A 299 7.42 23.05 -12.60
C ILE A 299 8.07 22.73 -11.26
N ASN A 300 7.68 21.62 -10.65
CA ASN A 300 8.29 21.12 -9.41
C ASN A 300 9.51 20.27 -9.70
N ARG A 301 10.48 20.25 -8.79
CA ARG A 301 11.62 19.32 -8.83
C ARG A 301 11.12 17.88 -8.80
N GLN A 302 11.71 17.05 -9.63
CA GLN A 302 11.40 15.61 -9.65
C GLN A 302 11.79 14.98 -8.33
N LYS A 303 10.99 14.03 -7.87
CA LYS A 303 11.18 13.30 -6.61
C LYS A 303 10.80 11.84 -6.79
N PHE A 304 11.58 10.97 -6.20
CA PHE A 304 11.42 9.53 -6.33
C PHE A 304 11.61 8.84 -4.99
N ILE A 305 11.03 7.65 -4.86
CA ILE A 305 11.28 6.74 -3.76
C ILE A 305 11.60 5.36 -4.33
N ALA A 306 12.62 4.71 -3.82
CA ALA A 306 12.82 3.28 -3.99
C ALA A 306 12.82 2.62 -2.61
N SER A 307 12.23 1.45 -2.51
CA SER A 307 12.20 0.70 -1.25
C SER A 307 12.20 -0.79 -1.51
N HIS A 308 12.91 -1.54 -0.67
CA HIS A 308 12.83 -2.99 -0.68
C HIS A 308 12.87 -3.59 0.73
N THR A 309 12.39 -4.82 0.85
CA THR A 309 12.42 -5.58 2.09
C THR A 309 12.62 -7.06 1.85
N LEU A 310 13.33 -7.69 2.77
CA LEU A 310 13.37 -9.13 2.96
C LEU A 310 12.48 -9.49 4.14
N GLN A 311 11.52 -10.35 3.90
CA GLN A 311 10.61 -10.85 4.93
C GLN A 311 10.84 -12.34 5.14
N PHE A 312 10.98 -12.72 6.40
CA PHE A 312 11.24 -14.08 6.87
C PHE A 312 10.05 -14.62 7.64
N ASN A 313 9.45 -15.70 7.18
CA ASN A 313 8.49 -16.47 7.96
C ASN A 313 9.28 -17.46 8.83
N LEU A 314 9.55 -17.10 10.07
CA LEU A 314 10.40 -17.89 10.98
C LEU A 314 9.69 -19.17 11.45
N LYS A 315 8.39 -19.09 11.67
CA LYS A 315 7.46 -20.19 11.95
C LYS A 315 6.02 -19.71 11.72
N LYS A 316 5.05 -20.63 11.78
CA LYS A 316 3.63 -20.27 11.62
C LYS A 316 3.26 -19.10 12.56
N GLY A 317 2.83 -17.99 11.98
CA GLY A 317 2.42 -16.79 12.72
C GLY A 317 3.54 -15.95 13.30
N LEU A 318 4.82 -16.21 12.97
CA LEU A 318 5.95 -15.36 13.38
C LEU A 318 6.73 -14.88 12.16
N ASP A 319 6.62 -13.60 11.88
CA ASP A 319 7.22 -12.95 10.72
C ASP A 319 8.19 -11.85 11.17
N LEU A 320 9.30 -11.76 10.47
CA LEU A 320 10.31 -10.71 10.62
C LEU A 320 10.56 -10.08 9.25
N ALA A 321 10.62 -8.75 9.17
CA ALA A 321 10.99 -8.07 7.93
C ALA A 321 12.06 -7.01 8.22
N ILE A 322 13.05 -6.94 7.35
CA ILE A 322 14.09 -5.93 7.33
C ILE A 322 14.12 -5.27 5.96
N GLY A 323 14.30 -3.97 5.91
CA GLY A 323 14.33 -3.28 4.64
C GLY A 323 14.96 -1.91 4.72
N GLU A 324 15.13 -1.33 3.55
CA GLU A 324 15.57 0.05 3.38
C GLU A 324 14.71 0.77 2.35
N SER A 325 14.68 2.08 2.45
CA SER A 325 14.14 2.98 1.45
C SER A 325 15.10 4.12 1.20
N ILE A 326 14.96 4.75 0.05
CA ILE A 326 15.71 5.94 -0.30
C ILE A 326 14.80 6.92 -1.05
N ILE A 327 14.82 8.19 -0.61
CA ILE A 327 14.21 9.29 -1.34
C ILE A 327 15.30 10.10 -2.02
N TYR A 328 15.13 10.34 -3.30
CA TYR A 328 16.07 11.09 -4.12
C TYR A 328 15.34 12.02 -5.09
N SER A 329 16.05 12.99 -5.66
CA SER A 329 15.44 14.06 -6.43
C SER A 329 16.20 14.36 -7.73
N ASP A 330 15.59 15.22 -8.55
CA ASP A 330 16.12 15.88 -9.72
C ASP A 330 16.21 15.01 -10.98
N GLN A 331 16.66 13.77 -10.89
CA GLN A 331 16.73 12.83 -12.03
C GLN A 331 16.62 11.38 -11.58
N ILE A 332 16.09 10.53 -12.46
CA ILE A 332 16.07 9.08 -12.22
C ILE A 332 17.50 8.54 -12.16
N ASP A 333 17.77 7.75 -11.13
CA ASP A 333 19.03 7.04 -10.96
C ASP A 333 18.85 5.54 -11.22
N PRO A 334 19.50 4.98 -12.26
CA PRO A 334 19.39 3.56 -12.57
C PRO A 334 19.80 2.61 -11.44
N GLY A 335 20.71 3.05 -10.55
CA GLY A 335 21.13 2.25 -9.41
C GLY A 335 20.01 1.98 -8.41
N PHE A 336 19.04 2.89 -8.30
CA PHE A 336 17.86 2.71 -7.45
C PHE A 336 16.72 1.95 -8.15
N LEU A 337 16.81 1.72 -9.46
CA LEU A 337 15.91 0.83 -10.20
C LEU A 337 16.31 -0.65 -10.10
N LEU A 338 17.49 -0.95 -9.60
CA LEU A 338 17.95 -2.33 -9.37
C LEU A 338 17.42 -2.83 -8.01
N PRO A 339 16.47 -3.78 -7.98
CA PRO A 339 15.79 -4.20 -6.76
C PRO A 339 16.70 -4.77 -5.66
N ILE A 340 17.81 -5.39 -6.05
CA ILE A 340 18.77 -6.05 -5.15
C ILE A 340 19.93 -5.15 -4.70
N ASN A 341 19.98 -3.91 -5.20
CA ASN A 341 21.04 -2.99 -4.84
C ASN A 341 20.86 -2.50 -3.39
N LEU A 342 21.94 -2.41 -2.62
CA LEU A 342 21.92 -1.79 -1.30
C LEU A 342 21.95 -0.27 -1.49
N PHE A 343 20.80 0.36 -1.38
CA PHE A 343 20.58 1.75 -1.79
C PHE A 343 21.52 2.72 -1.08
N LYS A 344 21.64 2.61 0.25
CA LYS A 344 22.49 3.53 1.00
C LYS A 344 23.98 3.31 0.76
N VAL A 345 24.40 2.07 0.52
CA VAL A 345 25.77 1.75 0.13
C VAL A 345 26.10 2.34 -1.26
N TYR A 346 25.20 2.16 -2.22
CA TYR A 346 25.31 2.73 -3.54
C TYR A 346 25.36 4.27 -3.51
N ASP A 347 24.43 4.89 -2.78
CA ASP A 347 24.37 6.34 -2.59
C ASP A 347 25.68 6.90 -1.97
N ASN A 348 26.19 6.25 -0.94
CA ASN A 348 27.45 6.67 -0.30
C ASN A 348 28.65 6.58 -1.26
N ASN A 349 28.74 5.52 -2.06
CA ASN A 349 29.81 5.40 -3.05
C ASN A 349 29.75 6.50 -4.10
N LYS A 350 28.56 6.86 -4.55
CA LYS A 350 28.34 7.96 -5.49
C LYS A 350 28.64 9.32 -4.87
N SER A 351 28.24 9.53 -3.61
CA SER A 351 28.36 10.81 -2.88
C SER A 351 29.79 11.13 -2.44
N ASN A 352 30.67 10.15 -2.33
CA ASN A 352 32.07 10.36 -1.95
C ASN A 352 32.84 11.29 -2.91
N TYR A 353 32.35 11.47 -4.12
CA TYR A 353 32.95 12.38 -5.11
C TYR A 353 32.26 13.75 -5.19
N LEU A 354 31.11 13.91 -4.54
CA LEU A 354 30.31 15.14 -4.61
C LEU A 354 29.96 15.56 -3.17
N ILE A 355 30.52 16.67 -2.73
CA ILE A 355 30.23 17.24 -1.42
C ILE A 355 28.72 17.57 -1.34
N ASN A 356 28.02 17.01 -0.33
CA ASN A 356 26.60 17.22 -0.02
C ASN A 356 25.59 16.70 -1.07
N ALA A 357 25.92 15.67 -1.83
CA ALA A 357 25.05 15.09 -2.86
C ALA A 357 24.31 13.79 -2.46
N GLY A 358 24.28 13.46 -1.17
CA GLY A 358 23.62 12.24 -0.69
C GLY A 358 22.10 12.29 -0.79
N SER A 359 21.51 11.12 -1.00
CA SER A 359 20.06 10.91 -0.97
C SER A 359 19.58 10.57 0.45
N ASN A 360 18.29 10.76 0.72
CA ASN A 360 17.68 10.51 2.02
C ASN A 360 17.35 9.01 2.17
N GLY A 361 18.18 8.26 2.89
CA GLY A 361 18.04 6.81 3.10
C GLY A 361 17.45 6.48 4.46
N GLN A 362 16.54 5.50 4.51
CA GLN A 362 15.90 5.01 5.73
C GLN A 362 16.07 3.50 5.84
N TYR A 363 16.14 3.00 7.08
CA TYR A 363 16.11 1.57 7.40
C TYR A 363 14.91 1.23 8.27
N PHE A 364 14.36 0.05 8.13
CA PHE A 364 13.25 -0.39 8.96
C PHE A 364 13.32 -1.88 9.31
N LEU A 365 12.81 -2.17 10.49
CA LEU A 365 12.65 -3.52 11.03
C LEU A 365 11.20 -3.68 11.48
N GLN A 366 10.59 -4.83 11.16
CA GLN A 366 9.22 -5.14 11.53
C GLN A 366 9.10 -6.56 12.02
N ILE A 367 8.30 -6.76 13.03
CA ILE A 367 8.00 -8.08 13.60
C ILE A 367 6.50 -8.23 13.80
N SER A 368 6.00 -9.42 13.51
CA SER A 368 4.61 -9.81 13.77
C SER A 368 4.58 -11.20 14.38
N SER A 369 3.87 -11.35 15.48
CA SER A 369 3.69 -12.61 16.19
C SER A 369 2.20 -12.85 16.42
N ARG A 370 1.59 -13.76 15.65
CA ARG A 370 0.19 -14.14 15.74
C ARG A 370 0.04 -15.53 16.34
N ASN A 371 -0.81 -15.64 17.35
CA ASN A 371 -1.16 -16.88 18.04
C ASN A 371 0.02 -17.65 18.67
N GLN A 372 1.17 -16.99 18.91
CA GLN A 372 2.21 -17.55 19.77
C GLN A 372 1.75 -17.54 21.25
N LEU A 373 1.02 -16.49 21.62
CA LEU A 373 0.11 -16.48 22.76
C LEU A 373 -1.30 -16.63 22.19
N LYS A 374 -2.13 -17.49 22.83
CA LYS A 374 -3.47 -17.83 22.35
C LYS A 374 -4.28 -16.58 21.97
N ASN A 375 -4.82 -16.57 20.76
CA ASN A 375 -5.66 -15.49 20.21
C ASN A 375 -5.03 -14.09 20.27
N THR A 376 -3.71 -14.00 20.33
CA THR A 376 -2.99 -12.72 20.50
C THR A 376 -2.16 -12.39 19.26
N HIS A 377 -2.17 -11.12 18.87
CA HIS A 377 -1.24 -10.55 17.90
C HIS A 377 -0.35 -9.53 18.61
N LEU A 378 0.94 -9.78 18.60
CA LEU A 378 1.97 -8.82 19.01
C LEU A 378 2.71 -8.33 17.77
N TYR A 379 2.94 -7.04 17.68
CA TYR A 379 3.67 -6.47 16.54
C TYR A 379 4.55 -5.30 16.96
N GLY A 380 5.58 -5.09 16.16
CA GLY A 380 6.48 -3.96 16.31
C GLY A 380 7.03 -3.49 14.98
N SER A 381 7.26 -2.19 14.89
CA SER A 381 7.91 -1.54 13.76
C SER A 381 8.97 -0.57 14.29
N LEU A 382 10.16 -0.59 13.71
CA LEU A 382 11.22 0.38 13.93
C LEU A 382 11.53 1.05 12.60
N PHE A 383 11.65 2.36 12.60
CA PHE A 383 12.06 3.18 11.47
C PHE A 383 13.23 4.04 11.86
N VAL A 384 14.30 3.99 11.08
CA VAL A 384 15.55 4.71 11.31
C VAL A 384 15.82 5.59 10.10
N ASP A 385 15.66 6.90 10.26
CA ASP A 385 15.92 7.90 9.23
C ASP A 385 17.39 8.31 9.24
N GLU A 386 17.92 8.68 10.41
CA GLU A 386 19.34 8.92 10.62
C GLU A 386 19.79 8.36 11.97
N ILE A 387 20.91 7.64 11.99
CA ILE A 387 21.54 7.16 13.21
C ILE A 387 23.06 7.37 13.16
N ARG A 388 23.61 7.93 14.23
CA ARG A 388 25.05 8.06 14.43
C ARG A 388 25.52 7.00 15.41
N LEU A 389 25.96 5.87 14.92
CA LEU A 389 26.38 4.72 15.73
C LEU A 389 27.44 5.10 16.78
N ALA A 390 28.39 5.97 16.44
CA ALA A 390 29.44 6.41 17.34
C ALA A 390 28.94 7.22 18.57
N SER A 391 27.73 7.76 18.51
CA SER A 391 27.13 8.60 19.55
C SER A 391 25.75 8.15 19.99
N VAL A 392 25.32 6.94 19.61
CA VAL A 392 23.96 6.44 19.85
C VAL A 392 23.57 6.44 21.33
N PHE A 393 24.52 6.16 22.22
CA PHE A 393 24.32 6.17 23.68
C PHE A 393 24.67 7.50 24.36
N ASN A 394 25.20 8.49 23.61
CA ASN A 394 25.55 9.79 24.16
C ASN A 394 24.41 10.78 23.91
N LYS A 395 23.53 10.98 24.89
CA LYS A 395 22.36 11.86 24.80
C LYS A 395 22.69 13.31 24.40
N ALA A 396 23.86 13.82 24.72
CA ALA A 396 24.27 15.18 24.38
C ALA A 396 24.69 15.35 22.91
N LYS A 397 25.11 14.28 22.26
CA LYS A 397 25.62 14.28 20.88
C LYS A 397 24.74 13.48 19.90
N SER A 398 23.79 12.67 20.40
CA SER A 398 22.94 11.85 19.56
C SER A 398 21.80 12.67 18.96
N ARG A 399 21.74 12.72 17.62
CA ARG A 399 20.59 13.20 16.86
C ARG A 399 19.93 12.01 16.18
N ASN A 400 19.54 11.00 16.98
CA ASN A 400 18.96 9.78 16.43
C ASN A 400 17.53 10.07 15.95
N GLN A 401 17.35 10.09 14.64
CA GLN A 401 16.06 10.24 13.98
C GLN A 401 15.46 8.86 13.79
N LEU A 402 14.70 8.42 14.77
CA LEU A 402 14.07 7.12 14.77
C LEU A 402 12.62 7.18 15.28
N GLY A 403 11.80 6.30 14.77
CA GLY A 403 10.42 6.07 15.24
C GLY A 403 10.21 4.59 15.53
N TYR A 404 9.32 4.29 16.45
CA TYR A 404 8.88 2.92 16.71
C TYR A 404 7.41 2.85 17.10
N THR A 405 6.80 1.73 16.71
CA THR A 405 5.45 1.35 17.12
C THR A 405 5.51 -0.03 17.75
N LEU A 406 4.84 -0.19 18.88
CA LEU A 406 4.65 -1.45 19.56
C LEU A 406 3.15 -1.63 19.80
N GLY A 407 2.60 -2.77 19.41
CA GLY A 407 1.18 -3.04 19.57
C GLY A 407 0.90 -4.47 20.00
N ALA A 408 -0.21 -4.63 20.67
CA ALA A 408 -0.76 -5.91 21.09
C ALA A 408 -2.28 -5.90 20.93
N SER A 409 -2.85 -7.00 20.46
CA SER A 409 -4.30 -7.22 20.50
C SER A 409 -4.62 -8.66 20.85
N VAL A 410 -5.76 -8.85 21.51
CA VAL A 410 -6.31 -10.16 21.85
C VAL A 410 -7.76 -10.24 21.40
N THR A 411 -8.14 -11.34 20.74
CA THR A 411 -9.50 -11.57 20.26
C THR A 411 -10.13 -12.76 20.96
N ASP A 412 -11.45 -12.73 21.16
CA ASP A 412 -12.25 -13.81 21.77
C ASP A 412 -11.72 -14.31 23.13
N TYR A 413 -11.10 -13.44 23.91
CA TYR A 413 -10.59 -13.82 25.23
C TYR A 413 -11.66 -13.70 26.31
N PHE A 414 -12.34 -12.55 26.37
CA PHE A 414 -13.37 -12.27 27.37
C PHE A 414 -14.77 -12.66 26.89
N THR A 415 -15.08 -12.37 25.64
CA THR A 415 -16.34 -12.69 24.99
C THR A 415 -16.10 -12.94 23.50
N PRO A 416 -16.89 -13.83 22.87
CA PRO A 416 -16.80 -14.03 21.42
C PRO A 416 -16.95 -12.72 20.65
N TYR A 417 -16.17 -12.56 19.60
CA TYR A 417 -16.17 -11.39 18.70
C TYR A 417 -15.61 -10.10 19.31
N LEU A 418 -15.14 -10.08 20.53
CA LEU A 418 -14.48 -8.91 21.09
C LEU A 418 -12.97 -8.98 20.83
N THR A 419 -12.45 -7.97 20.18
CA THR A 419 -11.00 -7.72 20.06
C THR A 419 -10.62 -6.51 20.89
N LEU A 420 -9.71 -6.68 21.83
CA LEU A 420 -9.11 -5.59 22.60
C LEU A 420 -7.68 -5.38 22.13
N GLY A 421 -7.30 -4.12 21.94
CA GLY A 421 -5.95 -3.77 21.48
C GLY A 421 -5.39 -2.56 22.20
N ALA A 422 -4.06 -2.53 22.30
CA ALA A 422 -3.30 -1.39 22.78
C ALA A 422 -2.09 -1.16 21.87
N GLU A 423 -1.78 0.10 21.60
CA GLU A 423 -0.67 0.51 20.77
C GLU A 423 0.06 1.71 21.39
N TYR A 424 1.37 1.70 21.29
CA TYR A 424 2.22 2.84 21.59
C TYR A 424 3.11 3.15 20.39
N THR A 425 3.05 4.39 19.92
CA THR A 425 3.92 4.91 18.85
C THR A 425 4.71 6.11 19.36
N ARG A 426 6.00 6.14 19.05
CA ARG A 426 6.86 7.31 19.26
C ARG A 426 7.65 7.58 17.99
N VAL A 427 7.66 8.85 17.58
CA VAL A 427 8.49 9.37 16.49
C VAL A 427 9.30 10.54 17.01
N ASN A 428 10.62 10.44 16.92
CA ASN A 428 11.54 11.46 17.42
C ASN A 428 11.49 12.73 16.55
N PRO A 429 12.03 13.88 17.05
CA PRO A 429 12.19 15.07 16.23
C PRO A 429 12.99 14.80 14.96
N PHE A 430 12.64 15.53 13.89
CA PHE A 430 13.29 15.52 12.57
C PHE A 430 13.16 14.23 11.75
N VAL A 431 12.55 13.17 12.27
CA VAL A 431 12.16 12.00 11.46
C VAL A 431 11.28 12.46 10.31
N TYR A 432 11.46 11.89 9.12
CA TYR A 432 10.83 12.26 7.84
C TYR A 432 11.34 13.57 7.22
N ASN A 433 12.18 14.34 7.90
CA ASN A 433 12.74 15.58 7.37
C ASN A 433 14.13 15.33 6.75
N ASN A 434 14.48 16.15 5.76
CA ASN A 434 15.80 16.14 5.16
C ASN A 434 16.31 17.56 4.94
N LEU A 435 17.63 17.74 4.93
CA LEU A 435 18.29 19.00 4.65
C LEU A 435 17.98 19.51 3.23
N ILE A 436 17.75 18.59 2.28
CA ILE A 436 17.29 18.89 0.93
C ILE A 436 15.77 18.77 0.92
N PRO A 437 15.01 19.88 0.83
CA PRO A 437 13.55 19.86 0.95
C PRO A 437 12.85 18.91 -0.04
N ALA A 438 13.37 18.79 -1.27
CA ALA A 438 12.85 17.87 -2.27
C ALA A 438 13.01 16.39 -1.88
N GLN A 439 13.83 16.06 -0.88
CA GLN A 439 14.11 14.69 -0.42
C GLN A 439 13.47 14.35 0.93
N THR A 440 12.59 15.21 1.47
CA THR A 440 11.79 14.89 2.65
C THR A 440 10.93 13.65 2.41
N TYR A 441 10.62 12.87 3.46
CA TYR A 441 9.82 11.65 3.37
C TYR A 441 8.32 11.97 3.24
N THR A 442 7.96 12.63 2.13
CA THR A 442 6.61 13.16 1.87
C THR A 442 6.17 12.93 0.42
N GLN A 443 4.85 12.95 0.20
CA GLN A 443 4.18 13.05 -1.08
C GLN A 443 3.19 14.21 -1.01
N PHE A 444 3.30 15.24 -1.86
CA PHE A 444 2.52 16.48 -1.78
C PHE A 444 2.57 17.12 -0.37
N ASN A 445 3.70 17.18 0.27
CA ASN A 445 3.88 17.64 1.66
C ASN A 445 3.21 16.79 2.76
N TYR A 446 2.57 15.64 2.42
CA TYR A 446 2.07 14.71 3.41
C TYR A 446 3.13 13.68 3.79
N PRO A 447 3.33 13.38 5.08
CA PRO A 447 4.23 12.31 5.48
C PRO A 447 3.85 10.98 4.82
N LEU A 448 4.81 10.31 4.22
CA LEU A 448 4.64 8.94 3.74
C LEU A 448 4.50 7.95 4.90
N GLY A 449 5.11 8.27 6.04
CA GLY A 449 4.97 7.52 7.28
C GLY A 449 3.75 7.93 8.12
N ASP A 450 3.92 8.08 9.43
CA ASP A 450 2.81 8.38 10.33
C ASP A 450 2.19 9.76 10.06
N TRP A 451 0.87 9.84 10.11
CA TRP A 451 0.10 11.05 9.80
C TRP A 451 0.36 12.22 10.74
N MET A 452 0.81 11.95 11.96
CA MET A 452 1.21 13.02 12.91
C MET A 452 2.56 13.65 12.57
N GLY A 453 3.32 13.07 11.61
CA GLY A 453 4.64 13.55 11.23
C GLY A 453 5.71 13.18 12.25
N SER A 454 6.51 14.15 12.69
CA SER A 454 7.60 13.95 13.64
C SER A 454 7.35 14.56 15.01
N ASN A 455 8.16 14.19 16.01
CA ASN A 455 8.16 14.74 17.37
C ASN A 455 6.86 14.51 18.15
N PHE A 456 6.38 13.27 18.16
CA PHE A 456 5.19 12.91 18.93
C PHE A 456 5.34 11.58 19.65
N HIS A 457 4.46 11.34 20.60
CA HIS A 457 4.11 10.00 21.07
C HIS A 457 2.59 9.86 21.13
N ARG A 458 2.10 8.66 20.84
CA ARG A 458 0.67 8.32 20.82
C ARG A 458 0.46 7.02 21.58
N LYS A 459 -0.57 7.04 22.43
CA LYS A 459 -1.10 5.84 23.09
C LYS A 459 -2.51 5.62 22.57
N MET A 460 -2.85 4.40 22.23
CA MET A 460 -4.17 4.03 21.76
C MET A 460 -4.63 2.76 22.48
N ILE A 461 -5.89 2.74 22.87
CA ILE A 461 -6.63 1.55 23.30
C ILE A 461 -7.84 1.45 22.38
N ARG A 462 -8.15 0.24 21.91
CA ARG A 462 -9.33 -0.03 21.10
C ARG A 462 -10.10 -1.23 21.59
N SER A 463 -11.40 -1.21 21.33
CA SER A 463 -12.30 -2.36 21.43
C SER A 463 -13.08 -2.47 20.12
N GLU A 464 -13.17 -3.63 19.58
CA GLU A 464 -13.82 -3.90 18.30
C GLU A 464 -14.67 -5.17 18.38
#